data_60c466903ab71b229fc6dc7a9366c5a0
#
_entry.id   60c466903ab71b229fc6dc7a9366c5a0
#
_cell.length_a   1.000
_cell.length_b   1.000
_cell.length_c   1.000
_cell.angle_alpha   90.00
_cell.angle_beta   90.00
_cell.angle_gamma   90.00
#
_symmetry.space_group_name_H-M   'P 1'
#
loop_
_entity.id
_entity.type
_entity.pdbx_description
1 polymer ?
#
loop_
_entity_poly.entity_id
_entity_poly.type
_entity_poly.pdbx_seq_one_letter_code
_entity_poly.pdbx_strand_id
1 'polypeptide(L)'
;GGQLTITTDVENYPGFRDVIQGPWLMQEMQAQAEHVGTRMMWDTIVEVDIAGGSPFRAIGDSGDEYVGDVLVIATGAQAKWLGAPGEEALSGKGVSACATCDGFFYRGKKVAVIGGGNTAVEEALYLTNHSDDVTLIHRRDELRAEKILRDRLFAHPKISVLWNKTVEEFLGDPAAGGLTGLRLRDTETGEESTFECQGAFVAIGHAPATELFKGKLEMDAGGYILVEPGTPKTNVPGVFACGDVMDHVYRQAITAAGTGCMAALDAERYLDALG
;
A
#
# COMPACT_ATOMS: atom_id res chain seq x y z
N GLY A 1 -3.27 12.70 4.63
CA GLY A 1 -2.17 12.45 3.69
C GLY A 1 -2.10 11.01 3.21
N GLY A 2 -1.08 10.71 2.44
CA GLY A 2 -0.76 9.36 1.99
C GLY A 2 -1.77 8.78 1.00
N GLN A 3 -1.85 7.45 0.95
CA GLN A 3 -2.65 6.72 -0.03
C GLN A 3 -4.15 7.07 0.00
N LEU A 4 -4.71 7.39 1.15
CA LEU A 4 -6.11 7.76 1.26
C LEU A 4 -6.47 9.09 0.59
N THR A 5 -5.52 10.00 0.36
CA THR A 5 -5.79 11.26 -0.37
C THR A 5 -5.99 11.05 -1.87
N ILE A 6 -5.52 9.93 -2.41
CA ILE A 6 -5.65 9.56 -3.82
C ILE A 6 -6.65 8.42 -4.04
N THR A 7 -7.19 7.85 -2.97
CA THR A 7 -8.26 6.85 -3.00
C THR A 7 -9.61 7.54 -3.15
N THR A 8 -10.54 6.91 -3.88
CA THR A 8 -11.92 7.39 -4.02
C THR A 8 -12.79 6.88 -2.87
N ASP A 9 -13.54 5.82 -3.10
CA ASP A 9 -14.49 5.24 -2.17
C ASP A 9 -13.79 4.39 -1.11
N VAL A 10 -14.18 4.59 0.16
CA VAL A 10 -13.70 3.81 1.31
C VAL A 10 -14.91 3.20 2.01
N GLU A 11 -15.00 1.87 2.01
CA GLU A 11 -16.09 1.11 2.60
C GLU A 11 -15.66 0.27 3.81
N ASN A 12 -14.36 0.11 4.02
CA ASN A 12 -13.79 -0.79 5.01
C ASN A 12 -13.18 -0.07 6.23
N TYR A 13 -13.48 1.23 6.43
CA TYR A 13 -13.10 1.94 7.64
C TYR A 13 -14.29 1.94 8.62
N PRO A 14 -14.19 1.27 9.78
CA PRO A 14 -15.30 1.15 10.74
C PRO A 14 -15.77 2.49 11.27
N GLY A 15 -17.08 2.60 11.50
CA GLY A 15 -17.73 3.80 12.06
C GLY A 15 -18.62 4.54 11.06
N PHE A 16 -18.56 4.19 9.78
CA PHE A 16 -19.39 4.77 8.73
C PHE A 16 -20.30 3.69 8.13
N ARG A 17 -21.60 4.00 8.05
CA ARG A 17 -22.60 3.11 7.44
C ARG A 17 -22.56 3.19 5.92
N ASP A 18 -22.43 4.40 5.43
CA ASP A 18 -22.44 4.70 4.01
C ASP A 18 -20.99 4.88 3.51
N VAL A 19 -20.78 4.72 2.21
CA VAL A 19 -19.47 4.91 1.57
C VAL A 19 -18.95 6.33 1.81
N ILE A 20 -17.71 6.45 2.19
CA ILE A 20 -17.03 7.74 2.38
C ILE A 20 -15.90 7.89 1.36
N GLN A 21 -15.48 9.14 1.14
CA GLN A 21 -14.35 9.43 0.26
C GLN A 21 -13.04 9.51 1.06
N GLY A 22 -11.98 8.89 0.54
CA GLY A 22 -10.66 8.91 1.19
C GLY A 22 -10.15 10.33 1.50
N PRO A 23 -10.18 11.29 0.54
CA PRO A 23 -9.78 12.67 0.80
C PRO A 23 -10.60 13.35 1.93
N TRP A 24 -11.92 13.10 1.97
CA TRP A 24 -12.77 13.62 3.04
C TRP A 24 -12.37 13.04 4.40
N LEU A 25 -12.15 11.72 4.50
CA LEU A 25 -11.71 11.10 5.75
C LEU A 25 -10.39 11.70 6.25
N MET A 26 -9.46 11.99 5.33
CA MET A 26 -8.18 12.62 5.69
C MET A 26 -8.35 14.05 6.18
N GLN A 27 -9.29 14.82 5.61
CA GLN A 27 -9.62 16.16 6.10
C GLN A 27 -10.20 16.13 7.51
N GLU A 28 -11.12 15.20 7.79
CA GLU A 28 -11.72 15.03 9.12
C GLU A 28 -10.65 14.63 10.16
N MET A 29 -9.75 13.69 9.82
CA MET A 29 -8.65 13.28 10.70
C MET A 29 -7.66 14.43 10.95
N GLN A 30 -7.36 15.24 9.94
CA GLN A 30 -6.51 16.43 10.10
C GLN A 30 -7.19 17.44 11.03
N ALA A 31 -8.46 17.78 10.78
CA ALA A 31 -9.22 18.72 11.60
C ALA A 31 -9.31 18.24 13.07
N GLN A 32 -9.46 16.91 13.29
CA GLN A 32 -9.45 16.32 14.63
C GLN A 32 -8.08 16.53 15.32
N ALA A 33 -6.98 16.28 14.62
CA ALA A 33 -5.64 16.49 15.15
C ALA A 33 -5.36 17.95 15.50
N GLU A 34 -5.74 18.88 14.61
CA GLU A 34 -5.63 20.33 14.85
C GLU A 34 -6.48 20.80 16.02
N HIS A 35 -7.70 20.27 16.18
CA HIS A 35 -8.62 20.59 17.28
C HIS A 35 -8.02 20.29 18.66
N VAL A 36 -7.20 19.24 18.77
CA VAL A 36 -6.51 18.86 20.02
C VAL A 36 -5.12 19.52 20.15
N GLY A 37 -4.80 20.49 19.28
CA GLY A 37 -3.60 21.32 19.39
C GLY A 37 -2.38 20.82 18.62
N THR A 38 -2.52 19.81 17.76
CA THR A 38 -1.42 19.37 16.90
C THR A 38 -1.08 20.48 15.88
N ARG A 39 0.21 20.81 15.77
CA ARG A 39 0.70 21.72 14.74
C ARG A 39 0.97 20.95 13.45
N MET A 40 0.20 21.24 12.41
CA MET A 40 0.39 20.64 11.10
C MET A 40 1.41 21.49 10.31
N MET A 41 2.51 20.85 9.89
CA MET A 41 3.55 21.51 9.08
C MET A 41 3.53 20.90 7.68
N TRP A 42 3.49 21.76 6.66
CA TRP A 42 3.52 21.38 5.25
C TRP A 42 4.96 21.41 4.76
N ASP A 43 5.69 20.35 5.07
CA ASP A 43 7.09 20.22 4.73
C ASP A 43 7.43 18.75 4.40
N THR A 44 8.49 18.54 3.63
CA THR A 44 9.00 17.22 3.30
C THR A 44 10.31 16.99 4.05
N ILE A 45 10.34 16.03 4.98
CA ILE A 45 11.58 15.71 5.69
C ILE A 45 12.57 15.04 4.73
N VAL A 46 13.76 15.61 4.64
CA VAL A 46 14.84 15.12 3.77
C VAL A 46 16.03 14.57 4.53
N GLU A 47 16.13 14.84 5.84
CA GLU A 47 17.16 14.32 6.71
C GLU A 47 16.61 14.06 8.10
N VAL A 48 17.11 13.01 8.77
CA VAL A 48 16.83 12.71 10.20
C VAL A 48 18.12 12.33 10.92
N ASP A 49 18.29 12.83 12.13
CA ASP A 49 19.35 12.41 13.05
C ASP A 49 18.71 11.78 14.29
N ILE A 50 18.96 10.48 14.45
CA ILE A 50 18.48 9.66 15.57
C ILE A 50 19.61 8.92 16.30
N ALA A 51 20.86 9.14 15.89
CA ALA A 51 22.02 8.40 16.40
C ALA A 51 22.41 8.77 17.84
N GLY A 52 22.14 10.03 18.21
CA GLY A 52 22.50 10.58 19.54
C GLY A 52 21.49 10.28 20.66
N GLY A 53 20.36 9.67 20.34
CA GLY A 53 19.21 9.60 21.24
C GLY A 53 18.44 10.92 21.30
N SER A 54 17.51 11.05 22.28
CA SER A 54 16.74 12.28 22.47
C SER A 54 17.64 13.48 22.87
N PRO A 55 17.38 14.70 22.35
CA PRO A 55 16.35 15.04 21.39
C PRO A 55 16.70 14.64 19.94
N PHE A 56 15.72 14.18 19.20
CA PHE A 56 15.84 13.83 17.77
C PHE A 56 15.69 15.05 16.89
N ARG A 57 16.33 15.02 15.70
CA ARG A 57 16.31 16.14 14.76
C ARG A 57 15.82 15.65 13.38
N ALA A 58 15.00 16.47 12.73
CA ALA A 58 14.60 16.29 11.36
C ALA A 58 14.75 17.62 10.60
N ILE A 59 15.15 17.56 9.33
CA ILE A 59 15.32 18.72 8.46
C ILE A 59 14.35 18.59 7.31
N GLY A 60 13.56 19.64 7.07
CA GLY A 60 12.68 19.77 5.94
C GLY A 60 13.39 20.24 4.67
N ASP A 61 12.77 20.07 3.51
CA ASP A 61 13.24 20.62 2.23
C ASP A 61 13.11 22.15 2.18
N SER A 62 12.27 22.73 3.05
CA SER A 62 12.23 24.16 3.34
C SER A 62 13.53 24.71 3.96
N GLY A 63 14.34 23.82 4.55
CA GLY A 63 15.49 24.15 5.38
C GLY A 63 15.16 24.33 6.86
N ASP A 64 13.89 24.18 7.25
CA ASP A 64 13.46 24.24 8.65
C ASP A 64 13.95 23.02 9.42
N GLU A 65 14.29 23.23 10.68
CA GLU A 65 14.71 22.20 11.61
C GLU A 65 13.62 21.92 12.63
N TYR A 66 13.31 20.62 12.78
CA TYR A 66 12.33 20.10 13.73
C TYR A 66 13.06 19.30 14.79
N VAL A 67 12.83 19.64 16.06
CA VAL A 67 13.48 18.99 17.21
C VAL A 67 12.40 18.48 18.15
N GLY A 68 12.55 17.24 18.64
CA GLY A 68 11.60 16.62 19.56
C GLY A 68 12.24 15.50 20.38
N ASP A 69 11.68 15.26 21.56
CA ASP A 69 12.16 14.22 22.47
C ASP A 69 11.70 12.82 22.05
N VAL A 70 10.71 12.74 21.17
CA VAL A 70 10.17 11.51 20.57
C VAL A 70 10.04 11.69 19.06
N LEU A 71 10.31 10.64 18.32
CA LEU A 71 10.05 10.57 16.89
C LEU A 71 9.08 9.42 16.57
N VAL A 72 7.94 9.74 15.94
CA VAL A 72 7.01 8.74 15.40
C VAL A 72 7.10 8.74 13.88
N ILE A 73 7.47 7.60 13.31
CA ILE A 73 7.61 7.41 11.87
C ILE A 73 6.31 6.79 11.34
N ALA A 74 5.60 7.56 10.52
CA ALA A 74 4.33 7.18 9.88
C ALA A 74 4.33 7.47 8.38
N THR A 75 5.50 7.28 7.74
CA THR A 75 5.74 7.65 6.33
C THR A 75 5.04 6.76 5.32
N GLY A 76 4.47 5.64 5.78
CA GLY A 76 3.65 4.75 4.97
C GLY A 76 4.45 3.88 3.98
N ALA A 77 3.71 3.30 3.03
CA ALA A 77 4.24 2.53 1.92
C ALA A 77 3.47 2.87 0.63
N GLN A 78 4.11 2.70 -0.51
CA GLN A 78 3.50 2.93 -1.81
C GLN A 78 3.41 1.62 -2.57
N ALA A 79 2.29 1.39 -3.25
CA ALA A 79 2.19 0.31 -4.23
C ALA A 79 3.21 0.54 -5.35
N LYS A 80 3.83 -0.55 -5.79
CA LYS A 80 4.67 -0.51 -6.99
C LYS A 80 3.79 -0.59 -8.21
N TRP A 81 4.05 0.28 -9.17
CA TRP A 81 3.35 0.34 -10.43
C TRP A 81 4.26 -0.18 -11.56
N LEU A 82 3.66 -0.59 -12.67
CA LEU A 82 4.41 -1.04 -13.84
C LEU A 82 5.04 0.13 -14.59
N GLY A 83 4.42 1.32 -14.52
CA GLY A 83 4.78 2.49 -15.31
C GLY A 83 4.37 2.36 -16.77
N ALA A 84 3.41 1.47 -17.06
CA ALA A 84 2.93 1.24 -18.41
C ALA A 84 1.92 2.32 -18.85
N PRO A 85 1.86 2.65 -20.16
CA PRO A 85 0.86 3.58 -20.69
C PRO A 85 -0.55 3.23 -20.24
N GLY A 86 -1.34 4.26 -19.88
CA GLY A 86 -2.72 4.11 -19.42
C GLY A 86 -2.88 3.75 -17.93
N GLU A 87 -1.85 3.24 -17.25
CA GLU A 87 -1.92 2.80 -15.85
C GLU A 87 -2.38 3.93 -14.93
N GLU A 88 -1.71 5.06 -14.95
CA GLU A 88 -2.02 6.23 -14.12
C GLU A 88 -3.39 6.83 -14.46
N ALA A 89 -3.69 7.00 -15.74
CA ALA A 89 -4.94 7.60 -16.21
C ALA A 89 -6.17 6.77 -15.82
N LEU A 90 -6.03 5.45 -15.73
CA LEU A 90 -7.08 4.50 -15.38
C LEU A 90 -7.07 4.08 -13.90
N SER A 91 -6.17 4.64 -13.08
CA SER A 91 -6.14 4.41 -11.64
C SER A 91 -7.46 4.85 -11.00
N GLY A 92 -8.09 3.97 -10.21
CA GLY A 92 -9.44 4.14 -9.66
C GLY A 92 -10.58 4.04 -10.69
N LYS A 93 -10.25 3.79 -11.97
CA LYS A 93 -11.21 3.66 -13.08
C LYS A 93 -11.02 2.34 -13.84
N GLY A 94 -10.73 1.29 -13.13
CA GLY A 94 -10.45 -0.03 -13.66
C GLY A 94 -9.08 -0.57 -13.30
N VAL A 95 -8.13 0.27 -12.90
CA VAL A 95 -6.81 -0.12 -12.42
C VAL A 95 -6.70 0.15 -10.92
N SER A 96 -6.26 -0.84 -10.16
CA SER A 96 -6.09 -0.78 -8.70
C SER A 96 -4.80 -1.52 -8.27
N ALA A 97 -4.34 -1.25 -7.06
CA ALA A 97 -3.25 -2.00 -6.40
C ALA A 97 -3.70 -2.62 -5.06
N CYS A 98 -5.02 -2.72 -4.83
CA CYS A 98 -5.57 -3.26 -3.58
C CYS A 98 -6.88 -4.01 -3.84
N ALA A 99 -6.83 -5.33 -3.89
CA ALA A 99 -8.04 -6.14 -4.11
C ALA A 99 -9.02 -6.06 -2.93
N THR A 100 -8.53 -5.94 -1.71
CA THR A 100 -9.39 -5.83 -0.51
C THR A 100 -10.10 -4.48 -0.43
N CYS A 101 -9.54 -3.43 -1.04
CA CYS A 101 -10.15 -2.11 -1.10
C CYS A 101 -11.23 -2.05 -2.19
N ASP A 102 -10.90 -2.51 -3.39
CA ASP A 102 -11.65 -2.22 -4.61
C ASP A 102 -12.36 -3.43 -5.23
N GLY A 103 -12.09 -4.65 -4.75
CA GLY A 103 -12.63 -5.88 -5.33
C GLY A 103 -14.16 -5.92 -5.43
N PHE A 104 -14.84 -5.29 -4.48
CA PHE A 104 -16.30 -5.19 -4.47
C PHE A 104 -16.89 -4.53 -5.74
N PHE A 105 -16.23 -3.51 -6.29
CA PHE A 105 -16.69 -2.78 -7.49
C PHE A 105 -16.63 -3.60 -8.77
N TYR A 106 -15.98 -4.78 -8.71
CA TYR A 106 -15.79 -5.67 -9.84
C TYR A 106 -16.65 -6.94 -9.77
N ARG A 107 -17.75 -6.91 -9.02
CA ARG A 107 -18.72 -8.02 -8.97
C ARG A 107 -19.25 -8.38 -10.34
N GLY A 108 -19.10 -9.67 -10.68
CA GLY A 108 -19.54 -10.21 -11.96
C GLY A 108 -18.76 -9.71 -13.19
N LYS A 109 -17.64 -9.03 -12.98
CA LYS A 109 -16.76 -8.54 -14.04
C LYS A 109 -15.54 -9.45 -14.17
N LYS A 110 -15.00 -9.52 -15.38
CA LYS A 110 -13.72 -10.17 -15.63
C LYS A 110 -12.58 -9.30 -15.15
N VAL A 111 -11.69 -9.87 -14.35
CA VAL A 111 -10.57 -9.13 -13.74
C VAL A 111 -9.22 -9.80 -13.99
N ALA A 112 -8.19 -8.98 -14.12
CA ALA A 112 -6.80 -9.40 -14.19
C ALA A 112 -6.07 -9.07 -12.88
N VAL A 113 -5.16 -9.94 -12.45
CA VAL A 113 -4.19 -9.67 -11.40
C VAL A 113 -2.79 -9.78 -12.00
N ILE A 114 -1.99 -8.74 -11.89
CA ILE A 114 -0.65 -8.69 -12.46
C ILE A 114 0.38 -8.92 -11.36
N GLY A 115 1.10 -10.03 -11.42
CA GLY A 115 2.11 -10.35 -10.42
C GLY A 115 2.49 -11.83 -10.36
N GLY A 116 3.16 -12.26 -9.29
CA GLY A 116 3.59 -13.68 -9.16
C GLY A 116 4.20 -14.02 -7.81
N GLY A 117 4.11 -13.10 -6.83
CA GLY A 117 4.45 -13.34 -5.42
C GLY A 117 3.21 -13.66 -4.60
N ASN A 118 3.39 -13.81 -3.27
CA ASN A 118 2.30 -14.10 -2.33
C ASN A 118 1.14 -13.12 -2.50
N THR A 119 1.41 -11.82 -2.50
CA THR A 119 0.38 -10.78 -2.66
C THR A 119 -0.48 -10.99 -3.90
N ALA A 120 0.12 -11.29 -5.06
CA ALA A 120 -0.65 -11.50 -6.30
C ALA A 120 -1.56 -12.73 -6.22
N VAL A 121 -1.09 -13.81 -5.60
CA VAL A 121 -1.88 -15.03 -5.39
C VAL A 121 -3.00 -14.81 -4.40
N GLU A 122 -2.73 -14.13 -3.28
CA GLU A 122 -3.72 -13.78 -2.26
C GLU A 122 -4.81 -12.86 -2.81
N GLU A 123 -4.43 -11.82 -3.58
CA GLU A 123 -5.38 -10.93 -4.24
C GLU A 123 -6.23 -11.65 -5.28
N ALA A 124 -5.63 -12.55 -6.09
CA ALA A 124 -6.39 -13.36 -7.05
C ALA A 124 -7.41 -14.26 -6.34
N LEU A 125 -7.01 -14.92 -5.25
CA LEU A 125 -7.92 -15.73 -4.43
C LEU A 125 -9.03 -14.88 -3.81
N TYR A 126 -8.69 -13.71 -3.25
CA TYR A 126 -9.68 -12.79 -2.67
C TYR A 126 -10.72 -12.34 -3.69
N LEU A 127 -10.29 -11.96 -4.90
CA LEU A 127 -11.17 -11.49 -5.96
C LEU A 127 -12.20 -12.51 -6.42
N THR A 128 -11.97 -13.81 -6.20
CA THR A 128 -12.97 -14.87 -6.49
C THR A 128 -14.25 -14.75 -5.67
N ASN A 129 -14.25 -13.98 -4.58
CA ASN A 129 -15.44 -13.65 -3.80
C ASN A 129 -16.35 -12.65 -4.53
N HIS A 130 -15.81 -11.94 -5.51
CA HIS A 130 -16.50 -10.88 -6.24
C HIS A 130 -16.65 -11.18 -7.74
N SER A 131 -15.65 -11.82 -8.34
CA SER A 131 -15.58 -12.17 -9.76
C SER A 131 -15.60 -13.68 -9.96
N ASP A 132 -16.24 -14.13 -11.03
CA ASP A 132 -16.23 -15.54 -11.48
C ASP A 132 -15.17 -15.80 -12.57
N ASP A 133 -14.47 -14.76 -13.03
CA ASP A 133 -13.43 -14.82 -14.07
C ASP A 133 -12.22 -13.96 -13.62
N VAL A 134 -11.30 -14.58 -12.90
CA VAL A 134 -10.06 -13.97 -12.42
C VAL A 134 -8.89 -14.54 -13.20
N THR A 135 -8.08 -13.70 -13.81
CA THR A 135 -6.89 -14.13 -14.55
C THR A 135 -5.63 -13.55 -13.92
N LEU A 136 -4.76 -14.41 -13.40
CA LEU A 136 -3.43 -14.02 -12.97
C LEU A 136 -2.48 -13.93 -14.18
N ILE A 137 -1.89 -12.77 -14.40
CA ILE A 137 -0.93 -12.51 -15.49
C ILE A 137 0.48 -12.47 -14.90
N HIS A 138 1.34 -13.37 -15.34
CA HIS A 138 2.71 -13.47 -14.85
C HIS A 138 3.75 -13.51 -15.98
N ARG A 139 4.84 -12.76 -15.78
CA ARG A 139 5.91 -12.61 -16.77
C ARG A 139 6.86 -13.80 -16.91
N ARG A 140 6.68 -14.87 -16.13
CA ARG A 140 7.48 -16.08 -16.13
C ARG A 140 6.57 -17.30 -16.21
N ASP A 141 7.15 -18.47 -16.28
CA ASP A 141 6.48 -19.78 -16.31
C ASP A 141 6.24 -20.37 -14.90
N GLU A 142 6.74 -19.71 -13.84
CA GLU A 142 6.58 -20.15 -12.45
C GLU A 142 6.33 -18.96 -11.50
N LEU A 143 5.40 -19.16 -10.54
CA LEU A 143 5.13 -18.20 -9.45
C LEU A 143 6.19 -18.32 -8.35
N ARG A 144 6.54 -17.19 -7.76
CA ARG A 144 7.43 -17.12 -6.59
C ARG A 144 6.67 -17.22 -5.27
N ALA A 145 5.35 -17.29 -5.31
CA ALA A 145 4.50 -17.46 -4.13
C ALA A 145 4.78 -18.79 -3.43
N GLU A 146 4.49 -18.85 -2.15
CA GLU A 146 4.60 -20.07 -1.34
C GLU A 146 3.77 -21.21 -1.92
N LYS A 147 4.28 -22.42 -1.74
CA LYS A 147 3.65 -23.62 -2.31
C LYS A 147 2.17 -23.76 -1.95
N ILE A 148 1.81 -23.51 -0.70
CA ILE A 148 0.42 -23.64 -0.24
C ILE A 148 -0.52 -22.63 -0.94
N LEU A 149 -0.05 -21.44 -1.22
CA LEU A 149 -0.81 -20.42 -1.95
C LEU A 149 -0.95 -20.80 -3.43
N ARG A 150 0.12 -21.28 -4.05
CA ARG A 150 0.10 -21.80 -5.43
C ARG A 150 -0.87 -22.96 -5.59
N ASP A 151 -0.83 -23.93 -4.67
CA ASP A 151 -1.71 -25.09 -4.69
C ASP A 151 -3.20 -24.67 -4.60
N ARG A 152 -3.53 -23.69 -3.76
CA ARG A 152 -4.88 -23.11 -3.65
C ARG A 152 -5.31 -22.40 -4.93
N LEU A 153 -4.42 -21.59 -5.50
CA LEU A 153 -4.71 -20.83 -6.73
C LEU A 153 -5.00 -21.79 -7.89
N PHE A 154 -4.15 -22.81 -8.11
CA PHE A 154 -4.31 -23.75 -9.21
C PHE A 154 -5.52 -24.68 -9.04
N ALA A 155 -5.95 -24.93 -7.81
CA ALA A 155 -7.17 -25.71 -7.53
C ALA A 155 -8.45 -24.88 -7.67
N HIS A 156 -8.36 -23.54 -7.80
CA HIS A 156 -9.55 -22.69 -7.77
C HIS A 156 -10.22 -22.57 -9.15
N PRO A 157 -11.52 -22.95 -9.30
CA PRO A 157 -12.18 -23.06 -10.60
C PRO A 157 -12.42 -21.71 -11.31
N LYS A 158 -12.36 -20.59 -10.58
CA LYS A 158 -12.57 -19.23 -11.12
C LYS A 158 -11.27 -18.54 -11.52
N ILE A 159 -10.10 -19.18 -11.31
CA ILE A 159 -8.81 -18.57 -11.59
C ILE A 159 -8.14 -19.27 -12.77
N SER A 160 -7.68 -18.48 -13.71
CA SER A 160 -6.79 -18.90 -14.78
C SER A 160 -5.45 -18.17 -14.68
N VAL A 161 -4.39 -18.73 -15.27
CA VAL A 161 -3.06 -18.11 -15.28
C VAL A 161 -2.59 -17.95 -16.72
N LEU A 162 -2.18 -16.72 -17.05
CA LEU A 162 -1.47 -16.41 -18.27
C LEU A 162 0.02 -16.27 -17.96
N TRP A 163 0.78 -17.24 -18.42
CA TRP A 163 2.21 -17.30 -18.25
C TRP A 163 2.95 -16.52 -19.34
N ASN A 164 4.18 -16.14 -19.03
CA ASN A 164 5.12 -15.50 -19.96
C ASN A 164 4.50 -14.24 -20.61
N LYS A 165 3.71 -13.46 -19.85
CA LYS A 165 3.08 -12.23 -20.33
C LYS A 165 3.47 -11.03 -19.48
N THR A 166 3.88 -9.95 -20.16
CA THR A 166 4.00 -8.59 -19.59
C THR A 166 2.87 -7.72 -20.07
N VAL A 167 2.48 -6.75 -19.23
CA VAL A 167 1.51 -5.73 -19.62
C VAL A 167 2.30 -4.57 -20.24
N GLU A 168 1.99 -4.25 -21.49
CA GLU A 168 2.59 -3.16 -22.24
C GLU A 168 1.76 -1.89 -22.18
N GLU A 169 0.42 -2.04 -22.01
CA GLU A 169 -0.51 -0.91 -21.95
C GLU A 169 -1.82 -1.31 -21.28
N PHE A 170 -2.41 -0.37 -20.55
CA PHE A 170 -3.79 -0.45 -20.03
C PHE A 170 -4.71 0.28 -21.00
N LEU A 171 -5.67 -0.44 -21.57
CA LEU A 171 -6.57 0.04 -22.61
C LEU A 171 -7.89 0.50 -22.01
N GLY A 172 -8.36 1.67 -22.41
CA GLY A 172 -9.63 2.20 -21.94
C GLY A 172 -9.71 3.72 -22.05
N ASP A 173 -10.86 4.24 -21.64
CA ASP A 173 -11.09 5.68 -21.57
C ASP A 173 -11.63 6.05 -20.17
N PRO A 174 -10.88 6.85 -19.39
CA PRO A 174 -11.32 7.28 -18.07
C PRO A 174 -12.65 8.06 -18.06
N ALA A 175 -13.03 8.67 -19.18
CA ALA A 175 -14.28 9.41 -19.34
C ALA A 175 -15.44 8.55 -19.88
N ALA A 176 -15.13 7.39 -20.48
CA ALA A 176 -16.10 6.52 -21.14
C ALA A 176 -16.14 5.10 -20.56
N GLY A 177 -16.13 4.97 -19.23
CA GLY A 177 -16.34 3.68 -18.55
C GLY A 177 -15.08 3.02 -18.00
N GLY A 178 -13.90 3.63 -18.18
CA GLY A 178 -12.66 3.15 -17.58
C GLY A 178 -11.96 2.05 -18.38
N LEU A 179 -11.34 1.10 -17.67
CA LEU A 179 -10.56 0.02 -18.27
C LEU A 179 -11.42 -0.93 -19.11
N THR A 180 -10.95 -1.27 -20.31
CA THR A 180 -11.57 -2.24 -21.21
C THR A 180 -10.68 -3.46 -21.48
N GLY A 181 -9.38 -3.38 -21.20
CA GLY A 181 -8.45 -4.48 -21.40
C GLY A 181 -7.00 -4.09 -21.22
N LEU A 182 -6.13 -5.04 -21.52
CA LEU A 182 -4.68 -4.93 -21.43
C LEU A 182 -4.05 -5.34 -22.76
N ARG A 183 -3.04 -4.58 -23.22
CA ARG A 183 -2.12 -5.08 -24.24
C ARG A 183 -1.01 -5.86 -23.56
N LEU A 184 -0.88 -7.10 -23.97
CA LEU A 184 0.09 -8.05 -23.44
C LEU A 184 1.17 -8.33 -24.48
N ARG A 185 2.39 -8.57 -24.01
CA ARG A 185 3.49 -9.10 -24.83
C ARG A 185 3.95 -10.43 -24.22
N ASP A 186 4.10 -11.41 -25.08
CA ASP A 186 4.75 -12.66 -24.72
C ASP A 186 6.24 -12.48 -24.52
N THR A 187 6.77 -12.91 -23.39
CA THR A 187 8.19 -12.70 -23.01
C THR A 187 9.17 -13.64 -23.77
N GLU A 188 8.66 -14.72 -24.37
CA GLU A 188 9.47 -15.69 -25.12
C GLU A 188 9.42 -15.41 -26.62
N THR A 189 8.24 -15.14 -27.16
CA THR A 189 8.04 -14.97 -28.60
C THR A 189 8.04 -13.50 -29.03
N GLY A 190 7.77 -12.57 -28.10
CA GLY A 190 7.59 -11.15 -28.39
C GLY A 190 6.23 -10.81 -29.04
N GLU A 191 5.36 -11.80 -29.21
CA GLU A 191 4.03 -11.61 -29.80
C GLU A 191 3.13 -10.75 -28.90
N GLU A 192 2.43 -9.80 -29.51
CA GLU A 192 1.46 -8.96 -28.82
C GLU A 192 0.05 -9.54 -28.92
N SER A 193 -0.73 -9.37 -27.86
CA SER A 193 -2.13 -9.80 -27.79
C SER A 193 -2.94 -8.84 -26.92
N THR A 194 -4.26 -8.84 -27.06
CA THR A 194 -5.16 -8.08 -26.21
C THR A 194 -5.91 -9.02 -25.28
N PHE A 195 -5.98 -8.64 -24.01
CA PHE A 195 -6.76 -9.33 -22.99
C PHE A 195 -7.87 -8.41 -22.50
N GLU A 196 -9.12 -8.75 -22.79
CA GLU A 196 -10.28 -7.98 -22.37
C GLU A 196 -10.57 -8.22 -20.89
N CYS A 197 -10.69 -7.14 -20.11
CA CYS A 197 -11.10 -7.14 -18.69
C CYS A 197 -11.62 -5.77 -18.28
N GLN A 198 -12.41 -5.72 -17.22
CA GLN A 198 -12.97 -4.49 -16.67
C GLN A 198 -12.25 -4.04 -15.38
N GLY A 199 -11.39 -4.89 -14.85
CA GLY A 199 -10.56 -4.58 -13.67
C GLY A 199 -9.17 -5.18 -13.82
N ALA A 200 -8.14 -4.42 -13.43
CA ALA A 200 -6.75 -4.87 -13.39
C ALA A 200 -6.13 -4.49 -12.04
N PHE A 201 -5.65 -5.49 -11.31
CA PHE A 201 -5.03 -5.32 -10.00
C PHE A 201 -3.51 -5.51 -10.12
N VAL A 202 -2.75 -4.44 -9.88
CA VAL A 202 -1.29 -4.45 -9.99
C VAL A 202 -0.69 -4.90 -8.66
N ALA A 203 -0.37 -6.18 -8.56
CA ALA A 203 0.07 -6.86 -7.35
C ALA A 203 1.56 -7.26 -7.40
N ILE A 204 2.43 -6.30 -7.77
CA ILE A 204 3.88 -6.50 -7.89
C ILE A 204 4.66 -6.13 -6.64
N GLY A 205 3.96 -5.81 -5.56
CA GLY A 205 4.48 -5.49 -4.24
C GLY A 205 4.36 -4.01 -3.88
N HIS A 206 4.85 -3.69 -2.68
CA HIS A 206 4.88 -2.34 -2.13
C HIS A 206 6.31 -1.93 -1.80
N ALA A 207 6.54 -0.66 -1.63
CA ALA A 207 7.81 -0.08 -1.17
C ALA A 207 7.50 0.82 0.05
N PRO A 208 7.98 0.49 1.24
CA PRO A 208 7.85 1.38 2.39
C PRO A 208 8.71 2.63 2.19
N ALA A 209 8.22 3.78 2.69
CA ALA A 209 8.94 5.05 2.61
C ALA A 209 9.97 5.15 3.74
N THR A 210 11.07 4.40 3.63
CA THR A 210 12.08 4.20 4.68
C THR A 210 13.49 4.65 4.30
N GLU A 211 13.67 5.29 3.15
CA GLU A 211 15.00 5.67 2.65
C GLU A 211 15.80 6.50 3.66
N LEU A 212 15.16 7.43 4.38
CA LEU A 212 15.78 8.30 5.39
C LEU A 212 16.32 7.53 6.62
N PHE A 213 15.84 6.32 6.83
CA PHE A 213 16.12 5.50 8.00
C PHE A 213 17.06 4.33 7.71
N LYS A 214 17.48 4.14 6.45
CA LYS A 214 18.43 3.08 6.07
C LYS A 214 19.75 3.23 6.82
N GLY A 215 20.17 2.12 7.45
CA GLY A 215 21.39 2.07 8.27
C GLY A 215 21.27 2.77 9.64
N LYS A 216 20.10 3.35 9.95
CA LYS A 216 19.81 4.00 11.24
C LYS A 216 18.84 3.17 12.07
N LEU A 217 17.92 2.44 11.43
CA LEU A 217 16.96 1.53 12.06
C LEU A 217 17.08 0.13 11.48
N GLU A 218 16.71 -0.87 12.26
CA GLU A 218 16.58 -2.24 11.81
C GLU A 218 15.39 -2.37 10.86
N MET A 219 15.58 -3.10 9.74
CA MET A 219 14.60 -3.30 8.71
C MET A 219 14.58 -4.77 8.24
N ASP A 220 13.43 -5.21 7.76
CA ASP A 220 13.32 -6.50 7.09
C ASP A 220 13.92 -6.48 5.67
N ALA A 221 13.92 -7.63 5.00
CA ALA A 221 14.41 -7.76 3.63
C ALA A 221 13.57 -6.96 2.60
N GLY A 222 12.34 -6.57 2.94
CA GLY A 222 11.45 -5.73 2.15
C GLY A 222 11.68 -4.24 2.35
N GLY A 223 12.50 -3.86 3.35
CA GLY A 223 12.77 -2.48 3.74
C GLY A 223 11.78 -1.90 4.75
N TYR A 224 10.88 -2.71 5.31
CA TYR A 224 9.96 -2.28 6.37
C TYR A 224 10.69 -2.15 7.70
N ILE A 225 10.35 -1.12 8.48
CA ILE A 225 10.95 -0.92 9.81
C ILE A 225 10.52 -2.06 10.74
N LEU A 226 11.50 -2.70 11.38
CA LEU A 226 11.24 -3.72 12.38
C LEU A 226 10.87 -3.06 13.71
N VAL A 227 9.83 -3.59 14.34
CA VAL A 227 9.36 -3.18 15.66
C VAL A 227 9.28 -4.39 16.60
N GLU A 228 9.31 -4.16 17.89
CA GLU A 228 9.07 -5.22 18.88
C GLU A 228 7.67 -5.81 18.66
N PRO A 229 7.51 -7.14 18.64
CA PRO A 229 6.21 -7.77 18.40
C PRO A 229 5.10 -7.25 19.32
N GLY A 230 4.01 -6.76 18.70
CA GLY A 230 2.85 -6.21 19.43
C GLY A 230 3.03 -4.79 19.94
N THR A 231 4.09 -4.10 19.57
CA THR A 231 4.35 -2.70 19.93
C THR A 231 4.81 -1.89 18.72
N PRO A 232 4.80 -0.55 18.77
CA PRO A 232 5.39 0.32 17.73
C PRO A 232 6.88 0.65 17.98
N LYS A 233 7.53 0.04 18.97
CA LYS A 233 8.91 0.36 19.39
C LYS A 233 9.92 -0.15 18.37
N THR A 234 10.78 0.74 17.91
CA THR A 234 11.95 0.38 17.09
C THR A 234 13.14 -0.05 17.95
N ASN A 235 14.25 -0.41 17.31
CA ASN A 235 15.52 -0.67 18.00
C ASN A 235 16.19 0.58 18.61
N VAL A 236 15.64 1.79 18.38
CA VAL A 236 16.13 3.05 18.97
C VAL A 236 15.12 3.56 20.00
N PRO A 237 15.47 3.64 21.31
CA PRO A 237 14.58 4.15 22.34
C PRO A 237 14.09 5.57 22.02
N GLY A 238 12.78 5.82 22.16
CA GLY A 238 12.15 7.11 21.83
C GLY A 238 11.79 7.27 20.33
N VAL A 239 12.15 6.28 19.49
CA VAL A 239 11.73 6.24 18.08
C VAL A 239 10.72 5.12 17.89
N PHE A 240 9.55 5.46 17.36
CA PHE A 240 8.43 4.55 17.12
C PHE A 240 8.08 4.53 15.62
N ALA A 241 7.56 3.41 15.14
CA ALA A 241 7.06 3.28 13.78
C ALA A 241 5.63 2.74 13.79
N CYS A 242 4.76 3.27 12.93
CA CYS A 242 3.36 2.86 12.83
C CYS A 242 2.83 2.96 11.39
N GLY A 243 1.75 2.23 11.13
CA GLY A 243 1.14 2.17 9.81
C GLY A 243 1.96 1.35 8.81
N ASP A 244 1.73 1.61 7.53
CA ASP A 244 2.27 0.79 6.44
C ASP A 244 3.80 0.80 6.34
N VAL A 245 4.49 1.71 7.00
CA VAL A 245 5.97 1.75 7.03
C VAL A 245 6.56 0.54 7.77
N MET A 246 5.79 -0.07 8.68
CA MET A 246 6.16 -1.26 9.46
C MET A 246 5.22 -2.45 9.21
N ASP A 247 4.03 -2.23 8.65
CA ASP A 247 3.05 -3.28 8.37
C ASP A 247 3.16 -3.73 6.90
N HIS A 248 3.90 -4.81 6.67
CA HIS A 248 3.99 -5.45 5.35
C HIS A 248 2.85 -6.43 5.07
N VAL A 249 1.96 -6.69 6.05
CA VAL A 249 0.90 -7.71 5.97
C VAL A 249 -0.44 -7.12 5.57
N TYR A 250 -0.97 -6.21 6.38
CA TYR A 250 -2.36 -5.73 6.24
C TYR A 250 -2.47 -4.49 5.36
N ARG A 251 -1.67 -3.45 5.63
CA ARG A 251 -1.68 -2.16 4.89
C ARG A 251 -3.09 -1.59 4.73
N GLN A 252 -3.81 -1.50 5.85
CA GLN A 252 -5.17 -0.98 5.89
C GLN A 252 -5.22 0.31 6.72
N ALA A 253 -6.14 1.22 6.36
CA ALA A 253 -6.32 2.49 7.08
C ALA A 253 -6.60 2.28 8.56
N ILE A 254 -7.42 1.27 8.91
CA ILE A 254 -7.77 0.99 10.31
C ILE A 254 -6.60 0.38 11.09
N THR A 255 -5.76 -0.46 10.47
CA THR A 255 -4.56 -0.99 11.15
C THR A 255 -3.52 0.12 11.33
N ALA A 256 -3.37 1.02 10.36
CA ALA A 256 -2.52 2.19 10.48
C ALA A 256 -2.98 3.12 11.61
N ALA A 257 -4.30 3.41 11.71
CA ALA A 257 -4.86 4.19 12.81
C ALA A 257 -4.65 3.51 14.16
N GLY A 258 -4.83 2.18 14.25
CA GLY A 258 -4.61 1.40 15.48
C GLY A 258 -3.16 1.45 15.94
N THR A 259 -2.20 1.20 15.05
CA THR A 259 -0.77 1.27 15.39
C THR A 259 -0.32 2.71 15.66
N GLY A 260 -0.92 3.71 15.00
CA GLY A 260 -0.72 5.12 15.32
C GLY A 260 -1.15 5.48 16.75
N CYS A 261 -2.31 4.98 17.20
CA CYS A 261 -2.76 5.11 18.58
C CYS A 261 -1.78 4.46 19.55
N MET A 262 -1.30 3.25 19.25
CA MET A 262 -0.29 2.56 20.07
C MET A 262 1.00 3.37 20.16
N ALA A 263 1.47 3.95 19.05
CA ALA A 263 2.68 4.77 19.01
C ALA A 263 2.54 6.04 19.88
N ALA A 264 1.38 6.69 19.84
CA ALA A 264 1.11 7.86 20.67
C ALA A 264 1.14 7.52 22.17
N LEU A 265 0.50 6.42 22.57
CA LEU A 265 0.50 5.96 23.98
C LEU A 265 1.89 5.57 24.47
N ASP A 266 2.69 4.90 23.64
CA ASP A 266 4.04 4.53 24.01
C ASP A 266 4.99 5.73 24.00
N ALA A 267 4.77 6.73 23.13
CA ALA A 267 5.47 8.01 23.15
C ALA A 267 5.19 8.79 24.44
N GLU A 268 3.93 8.88 24.89
CA GLU A 268 3.55 9.48 26.17
C GLU A 268 4.29 8.83 27.33
N ARG A 269 4.24 7.49 27.43
CA ARG A 269 4.95 6.74 28.49
C ARG A 269 6.46 6.96 28.47
N TYR A 270 7.03 7.08 27.28
CA TYR A 270 8.46 7.36 27.14
C TYR A 270 8.82 8.76 27.64
N LEU A 271 8.00 9.78 27.29
CA LEU A 271 8.16 11.16 27.78
C LEU A 271 8.02 11.25 29.30
N ASP A 272 7.04 10.58 29.89
CA ASP A 272 6.85 10.51 31.34
C ASP A 272 8.07 9.90 32.05
N ALA A 273 8.77 8.98 31.40
CA ALA A 273 9.97 8.35 31.96
C ALA A 273 11.25 9.22 31.84
N LEU A 274 11.23 10.23 30.99
CA LEU A 274 12.33 11.19 30.87
C LEU A 274 12.31 12.25 32.00
N GLY A 275 11.17 12.48 32.64
CA GLY A 275 10.97 13.42 33.78
C GLY A 275 10.34 14.70 33.32
#